data_aea7026744d96041faabb23160bb5247
#
_entry.id   aea7026744d96041faabb23160bb5247
#
_cell.length_a   1.000
_cell.length_b   1.000
_cell.length_c   1.000
_cell.angle_alpha   90.00
_cell.angle_beta   90.00
_cell.angle_gamma   90.00
#
_symmetry.space_group_name_H-M   'P 1'
#
loop_
_entity.id
_entity.type
_entity.pdbx_description
1 polymer ?
#
loop_
_entity_poly.entity_id
_entity_poly.type
_entity_poly.pdbx_seq_one_letter_code
_entity_poly.pdbx_strand_id
1 'polypeptide(L)'
;MRGSPLDRQPEPLKLPGPAGAAQAIELRHLRYFVALADAGSFTQAAQRMFIAQPTLSQQIRRLEEIVGAPLLQRRRDGVRLTKAGTVLLDASRAVLSLVDQEVHRTRQAAGLGRQRLRVVVPPGLPDTLAVEAASRLKATAAAADVEIAWMETPLDAEFSLIHQHRADAGLGWLMAGPEALPAPLDVMGLAEFEPDVWIPLSHAAARRGTISVAELARIDVIYGPRRAEPGIYDAWTQVLRTADPHFEFSDPPLRRSLQMNLAFAATADRPTAVLTGPNVIAGSRPRLISLPRSAVSHEMVRVIIEHRPLAATAALVWSGDLPRTLQQILFDTAESIISPDPACPARQAEPELQALSLSVTPRARRCRPAFT
;
A
#
# COMPACT_ATOMS: atom_id res chain seq x y z
N MET A 1 -63.32 -28.10 14.30
CA MET A 1 -61.84 -28.08 14.27
C MET A 1 -61.38 -27.16 13.16
N ARG A 2 -60.95 -25.96 13.48
CA ARG A 2 -60.48 -24.96 12.50
C ARG A 2 -58.96 -24.99 12.57
N GLY A 3 -58.29 -25.35 11.41
CA GLY A 3 -56.86 -25.40 11.29
C GLY A 3 -56.22 -24.01 11.49
N SER A 4 -55.16 -23.95 12.24
CA SER A 4 -54.40 -22.77 12.58
C SER A 4 -53.69 -22.18 11.35
N PRO A 5 -53.61 -20.81 11.19
CA PRO A 5 -53.00 -20.18 10.02
C PRO A 5 -51.48 -20.03 10.10
N LEU A 6 -50.77 -20.84 10.94
CA LEU A 6 -49.34 -20.66 11.22
C LEU A 6 -48.37 -21.59 10.45
N ASP A 7 -48.86 -22.38 9.48
CA ASP A 7 -48.04 -23.38 8.78
C ASP A 7 -47.79 -23.05 7.29
N ARG A 8 -47.66 -21.77 6.94
CA ARG A 8 -47.07 -21.40 5.65
C ARG A 8 -45.57 -21.20 5.82
N GLN A 9 -44.83 -22.26 5.49
CA GLN A 9 -43.40 -22.14 5.21
C GLN A 9 -43.24 -21.11 4.07
N PRO A 10 -42.30 -20.14 4.21
CA PRO A 10 -42.00 -19.23 3.11
C PRO A 10 -41.50 -20.04 1.92
N GLU A 11 -42.13 -19.86 0.75
CA GLU A 11 -41.62 -20.45 -0.51
C GLU A 11 -40.14 -20.08 -0.69
N PRO A 12 -39.29 -21.05 -1.05
CA PRO A 12 -37.87 -20.77 -1.31
C PRO A 12 -37.81 -19.78 -2.48
N LEU A 13 -37.15 -18.64 -2.22
CA LEU A 13 -36.87 -17.62 -3.23
C LEU A 13 -36.19 -18.31 -4.42
N LYS A 14 -36.85 -18.34 -5.58
CA LYS A 14 -36.23 -18.80 -6.83
C LYS A 14 -35.14 -17.82 -7.21
N LEU A 15 -33.88 -18.12 -6.79
CA LEU A 15 -32.73 -17.38 -7.21
C LEU A 15 -32.50 -17.56 -8.71
N PRO A 16 -32.33 -16.49 -9.49
CA PRO A 16 -31.89 -16.62 -10.87
C PRO A 16 -30.55 -17.32 -10.88
N GLY A 17 -30.34 -18.26 -11.79
CA GLY A 17 -29.05 -18.94 -11.96
C GLY A 17 -27.93 -17.93 -12.22
N PRO A 18 -26.65 -18.28 -12.01
CA PRO A 18 -25.51 -17.35 -12.01
C PRO A 18 -25.39 -16.51 -13.29
N ALA A 19 -25.81 -17.00 -14.43
CA ALA A 19 -25.84 -16.26 -15.69
C ALA A 19 -26.95 -15.17 -15.74
N GLY A 20 -28.10 -15.40 -15.11
CA GLY A 20 -29.21 -14.44 -15.10
C GLY A 20 -28.98 -13.27 -14.14
N ALA A 21 -28.27 -13.47 -13.03
CA ALA A 21 -27.96 -12.42 -12.08
C ALA A 21 -27.01 -11.35 -12.67
N ALA A 22 -25.99 -11.79 -13.40
CA ALA A 22 -25.03 -10.87 -14.05
C ALA A 22 -25.71 -9.99 -15.13
N GLN A 23 -26.71 -10.52 -15.85
CA GLN A 23 -27.46 -9.77 -16.86
C GLN A 23 -28.46 -8.75 -16.26
N ALA A 24 -28.83 -8.91 -14.99
CA ALA A 24 -29.79 -8.02 -14.33
C ALA A 24 -29.07 -6.88 -13.56
N ILE A 25 -27.76 -6.96 -13.32
CA ILE A 25 -26.98 -5.91 -12.66
C ILE A 25 -26.59 -4.85 -13.69
N GLU A 26 -27.00 -3.61 -13.41
CA GLU A 26 -26.59 -2.45 -14.20
C GLU A 26 -25.49 -1.65 -13.50
N LEU A 27 -24.64 -0.95 -14.25
CA LEU A 27 -23.56 -0.13 -13.68
C LEU A 27 -24.07 0.92 -12.68
N ARG A 28 -25.30 1.41 -12.86
CA ARG A 28 -25.89 2.35 -11.88
C ARG A 28 -26.10 1.70 -10.51
N HIS A 29 -26.46 0.42 -10.44
CA HIS A 29 -26.60 -0.30 -9.18
C HIS A 29 -25.25 -0.33 -8.43
N LEU A 30 -24.16 -0.63 -9.15
CA LEU A 30 -22.81 -0.66 -8.59
C LEU A 30 -22.36 0.74 -8.12
N ARG A 31 -22.61 1.79 -8.92
CA ARG A 31 -22.30 3.19 -8.52
C ARG A 31 -23.05 3.61 -7.25
N TYR A 32 -24.32 3.30 -7.15
CA TYR A 32 -25.13 3.63 -5.97
C TYR A 32 -24.68 2.86 -4.73
N PHE A 33 -24.31 1.60 -4.91
CA PHE A 33 -23.81 0.77 -3.83
C PHE A 33 -22.46 1.27 -3.30
N VAL A 34 -21.52 1.58 -4.18
CA VAL A 34 -20.22 2.17 -3.82
C VAL A 34 -20.41 3.51 -3.09
N ALA A 35 -21.24 4.41 -3.65
CA ALA A 35 -21.51 5.71 -3.04
C ALA A 35 -22.11 5.59 -1.63
N LEU A 36 -22.99 4.59 -1.42
CA LEU A 36 -23.59 4.33 -0.11
C LEU A 36 -22.59 3.71 0.87
N ALA A 37 -21.74 2.80 0.43
CA ALA A 37 -20.68 2.22 1.24
C ALA A 37 -19.66 3.29 1.72
N ASP A 38 -19.28 4.20 0.83
CA ASP A 38 -18.34 5.29 1.14
C ASP A 38 -18.95 6.38 2.03
N ALA A 39 -20.26 6.64 1.90
CA ALA A 39 -20.95 7.66 2.71
C ALA A 39 -21.41 7.14 4.08
N GLY A 40 -21.62 5.83 4.24
CA GLY A 40 -22.19 5.24 5.45
C GLY A 40 -23.63 5.68 5.78
N SER A 41 -24.28 6.47 4.91
CA SER A 41 -25.60 7.06 5.10
C SER A 41 -26.35 7.17 3.79
N PHE A 42 -27.61 6.68 3.77
CA PHE A 42 -28.48 6.80 2.61
C PHE A 42 -28.73 8.24 2.19
N THR A 43 -28.90 9.15 3.14
CA THR A 43 -29.15 10.56 2.86
C THR A 43 -27.92 11.21 2.22
N GLN A 44 -26.74 11.01 2.78
CA GLN A 44 -25.49 11.57 2.23
C GLN A 44 -25.15 10.97 0.85
N ALA A 45 -25.34 9.65 0.68
CA ALA A 45 -25.11 9.00 -0.61
C ALA A 45 -26.07 9.52 -1.68
N ALA A 46 -27.36 9.67 -1.36
CA ALA A 46 -28.34 10.20 -2.29
C ALA A 46 -28.02 11.65 -2.72
N GLN A 47 -27.59 12.50 -1.78
CA GLN A 47 -27.11 13.84 -2.07
C GLN A 47 -25.91 13.85 -3.01
N ARG A 48 -24.88 13.01 -2.74
CA ARG A 48 -23.70 12.88 -3.62
C ARG A 48 -24.05 12.39 -5.03
N MET A 49 -25.07 11.55 -5.15
CA MET A 49 -25.52 11.00 -6.43
C MET A 49 -26.60 11.86 -7.12
N PHE A 50 -27.00 12.98 -6.52
CA PHE A 50 -28.04 13.89 -7.03
C PHE A 50 -29.37 13.18 -7.30
N ILE A 51 -29.79 12.27 -6.41
CA ILE A 51 -31.07 11.54 -6.48
C ILE A 51 -31.82 11.63 -5.16
N ALA A 52 -33.12 11.28 -5.20
CA ALA A 52 -33.92 11.16 -3.99
C ALA A 52 -33.52 9.92 -3.18
N GLN A 53 -33.48 10.04 -1.86
CA GLN A 53 -33.13 8.94 -0.96
C GLN A 53 -34.04 7.70 -1.11
N PRO A 54 -35.36 7.82 -1.36
CA PRO A 54 -36.20 6.64 -1.66
C PRO A 54 -35.76 5.89 -2.91
N THR A 55 -35.35 6.62 -3.96
CA THR A 55 -34.82 6.03 -5.20
C THR A 55 -33.54 5.23 -4.92
N LEU A 56 -32.58 5.79 -4.19
CA LEU A 56 -31.38 5.06 -3.81
C LEU A 56 -31.72 3.79 -3.03
N SER A 57 -32.62 3.90 -2.04
CA SER A 57 -33.05 2.75 -1.22
C SER A 57 -33.69 1.65 -2.07
N GLN A 58 -34.49 2.00 -3.08
CA GLN A 58 -35.10 1.05 -4.00
C GLN A 58 -34.07 0.34 -4.88
N GLN A 59 -33.09 1.09 -5.42
CA GLN A 59 -32.03 0.52 -6.26
C GLN A 59 -31.11 -0.42 -5.46
N ILE A 60 -30.81 -0.10 -4.22
CA ILE A 60 -30.02 -0.98 -3.35
C ILE A 60 -30.80 -2.27 -3.03
N ARG A 61 -32.10 -2.19 -2.70
CA ARG A 61 -32.92 -3.39 -2.50
C ARG A 61 -32.95 -4.26 -3.76
N ARG A 62 -33.08 -3.62 -4.92
CA ARG A 62 -33.06 -4.34 -6.20
C ARG A 62 -31.75 -5.07 -6.41
N LEU A 63 -30.62 -4.46 -6.06
CA LEU A 63 -29.29 -5.10 -6.12
C LEU A 63 -29.22 -6.30 -5.17
N GLU A 64 -29.71 -6.16 -3.92
CA GLU A 64 -29.76 -7.25 -2.93
C GLU A 64 -30.64 -8.41 -3.41
N GLU A 65 -31.79 -8.12 -4.04
CA GLU A 65 -32.65 -9.12 -4.67
C GLU A 65 -31.96 -9.88 -5.80
N ILE A 66 -31.23 -9.17 -6.67
CA ILE A 66 -30.51 -9.79 -7.79
C ILE A 66 -29.37 -10.67 -7.27
N VAL A 67 -28.64 -10.20 -6.26
CA VAL A 67 -27.53 -10.94 -5.64
C VAL A 67 -28.07 -12.11 -4.78
N GLY A 68 -29.30 -12.00 -4.28
CA GLY A 68 -29.92 -12.99 -3.40
C GLY A 68 -29.41 -12.97 -1.96
N ALA A 69 -28.71 -11.89 -1.56
CA ALA A 69 -28.15 -11.74 -0.22
C ALA A 69 -28.19 -10.29 0.24
N PRO A 70 -28.36 -10.03 1.56
CA PRO A 70 -28.24 -8.70 2.11
C PRO A 70 -26.77 -8.24 2.02
N LEU A 71 -26.56 -7.07 1.44
CA LEU A 71 -25.25 -6.45 1.29
C LEU A 71 -24.94 -5.45 2.41
N LEU A 72 -26.01 -4.95 3.05
CA LEU A 72 -25.93 -3.89 4.04
C LEU A 72 -26.70 -4.26 5.32
N GLN A 73 -26.18 -3.80 6.44
CA GLN A 73 -26.84 -3.84 7.74
C GLN A 73 -27.16 -2.41 8.19
N ARG A 74 -28.44 -2.13 8.47
CA ARG A 74 -28.86 -0.86 9.05
C ARG A 74 -28.57 -0.87 10.55
N ARG A 75 -27.91 0.15 11.04
CA ARG A 75 -27.63 0.38 12.44
C ARG A 75 -28.12 1.76 12.88
N ARG A 76 -28.14 2.02 14.19
CA ARG A 76 -28.54 3.33 14.73
C ARG A 76 -27.56 4.43 14.33
N ASP A 77 -26.30 4.08 14.08
CA ASP A 77 -25.18 4.94 13.69
C ASP A 77 -24.95 5.00 12.17
N GLY A 78 -25.83 4.41 11.37
CA GLY A 78 -25.71 4.44 9.91
C GLY A 78 -25.82 3.07 9.24
N VAL A 79 -25.04 2.86 8.17
CA VAL A 79 -25.06 1.65 7.34
C VAL A 79 -23.67 0.98 7.41
N ARG A 80 -23.65 -0.33 7.60
CA ARG A 80 -22.44 -1.16 7.53
C ARG A 80 -22.57 -2.25 6.47
N LEU A 81 -21.45 -2.64 5.89
CA LEU A 81 -21.41 -3.76 4.96
C LEU A 81 -21.56 -5.11 5.69
N THR A 82 -22.23 -6.05 5.03
CA THR A 82 -22.12 -7.48 5.38
C THR A 82 -20.84 -8.07 4.76
N LYS A 83 -20.51 -9.34 5.07
CA LYS A 83 -19.41 -10.04 4.38
C LYS A 83 -19.65 -10.09 2.86
N ALA A 84 -20.89 -10.36 2.41
CA ALA A 84 -21.27 -10.32 0.99
C ALA A 84 -21.13 -8.91 0.41
N GLY A 85 -21.52 -7.88 1.19
CA GLY A 85 -21.33 -6.48 0.81
C GLY A 85 -19.88 -6.09 0.62
N THR A 86 -18.97 -6.56 1.46
CA THR A 86 -17.52 -6.28 1.30
C THR A 86 -17.01 -6.88 -0.01
N VAL A 87 -17.32 -8.15 -0.29
CA VAL A 87 -16.91 -8.81 -1.54
C VAL A 87 -17.47 -8.08 -2.77
N LEU A 88 -18.77 -7.71 -2.74
CA LEU A 88 -19.36 -7.00 -3.87
C LEU A 88 -18.83 -5.57 -4.01
N LEU A 89 -18.42 -4.90 -2.91
CA LEU A 89 -17.85 -3.56 -2.97
C LEU A 89 -16.55 -3.55 -3.77
N ASP A 90 -15.64 -4.49 -3.47
CA ASP A 90 -14.37 -4.61 -4.17
C ASP A 90 -14.59 -4.93 -5.66
N ALA A 91 -15.46 -5.89 -5.96
CA ALA A 91 -15.83 -6.21 -7.33
C ALA A 91 -16.51 -5.02 -8.05
N SER A 92 -17.40 -4.27 -7.36
CA SER A 92 -18.07 -3.09 -7.94
C SER A 92 -17.07 -1.99 -8.31
N ARG A 93 -16.10 -1.74 -7.45
CA ARG A 93 -15.03 -0.75 -7.70
C ARG A 93 -14.19 -1.16 -8.90
N ALA A 94 -13.79 -2.43 -8.99
CA ALA A 94 -13.02 -2.96 -10.11
C ALA A 94 -13.78 -2.83 -11.44
N VAL A 95 -15.04 -3.24 -11.50
CA VAL A 95 -15.87 -3.14 -12.72
C VAL A 95 -16.06 -1.69 -13.15
N LEU A 96 -16.38 -0.79 -12.23
CA LEU A 96 -16.57 0.64 -12.55
C LEU A 96 -15.27 1.26 -13.06
N SER A 97 -14.14 0.94 -12.44
CA SER A 97 -12.82 1.40 -12.89
C SER A 97 -12.48 0.88 -14.29
N LEU A 98 -12.74 -0.40 -14.55
CA LEU A 98 -12.52 -0.99 -15.88
C LEU A 98 -13.36 -0.28 -16.97
N VAL A 99 -14.64 0.00 -16.68
CA VAL A 99 -15.49 0.76 -17.63
C VAL A 99 -14.93 2.15 -17.90
N ASP A 100 -14.49 2.86 -16.87
CA ASP A 100 -13.89 4.20 -17.03
C ASP A 100 -12.58 4.15 -17.84
N GLN A 101 -11.77 3.11 -17.65
CA GLN A 101 -10.57 2.86 -18.45
C GLN A 101 -10.90 2.63 -19.92
N GLU A 102 -11.85 1.73 -20.21
CA GLU A 102 -12.19 1.38 -21.58
C GLU A 102 -12.85 2.56 -22.32
N VAL A 103 -13.65 3.38 -21.65
CA VAL A 103 -14.14 4.64 -22.20
C VAL A 103 -12.99 5.58 -22.52
N HIS A 104 -11.99 5.67 -21.63
CA HIS A 104 -10.81 6.50 -21.86
C HIS A 104 -9.97 6.00 -23.03
N ARG A 105 -9.68 4.69 -23.08
CA ARG A 105 -8.97 4.05 -24.23
C ARG A 105 -9.70 4.26 -25.55
N THR A 106 -11.03 4.15 -25.54
CA THR A 106 -11.85 4.39 -26.73
C THR A 106 -11.74 5.84 -27.21
N ARG A 107 -11.76 6.81 -26.28
CA ARG A 107 -11.54 8.23 -26.62
C ARG A 107 -10.17 8.50 -27.20
N GLN A 108 -9.14 7.85 -26.68
CA GLN A 108 -7.78 7.95 -27.21
C GLN A 108 -7.69 7.39 -28.62
N ALA A 109 -8.26 6.21 -28.87
CA ALA A 109 -8.31 5.62 -30.21
C ALA A 109 -9.05 6.51 -31.23
N ALA A 110 -9.98 7.34 -30.74
CA ALA A 110 -10.68 8.35 -31.54
C ALA A 110 -9.91 9.68 -31.67
N GLY A 111 -8.69 9.79 -31.13
CA GLY A 111 -7.92 11.04 -31.10
C GLY A 111 -8.47 12.08 -30.12
N LEU A 112 -9.35 11.69 -29.19
CA LEU A 112 -10.00 12.55 -28.23
C LEU A 112 -9.33 12.46 -26.86
N GLY A 113 -8.21 13.14 -26.66
CA GLY A 113 -7.54 13.26 -25.37
C GLY A 113 -6.16 12.62 -25.29
N ARG A 114 -5.37 13.03 -24.28
CA ARG A 114 -4.04 12.46 -23.98
C ARG A 114 -4.16 11.15 -23.24
N GLN A 115 -3.19 10.29 -23.43
CA GLN A 115 -3.06 9.07 -22.65
C GLN A 115 -2.78 9.45 -21.17
N ARG A 116 -3.42 8.76 -20.24
CA ARG A 116 -3.29 9.05 -18.82
C ARG A 116 -2.81 7.81 -18.07
N LEU A 117 -1.81 8.00 -17.20
CA LEU A 117 -1.27 6.98 -16.32
C LEU A 117 -1.57 7.36 -14.87
N ARG A 118 -2.35 6.53 -14.18
CA ARG A 118 -2.71 6.72 -12.77
C ARG A 118 -1.67 6.05 -11.90
N VAL A 119 -0.96 6.85 -11.11
CA VAL A 119 0.17 6.37 -10.30
C VAL A 119 -0.09 6.63 -8.83
N VAL A 120 0.03 5.59 -8.04
CA VAL A 120 -0.10 5.63 -6.57
C VAL A 120 1.28 5.77 -5.96
N VAL A 121 1.40 6.71 -5.02
CA VAL A 121 2.59 6.85 -4.18
C VAL A 121 2.13 6.72 -2.73
N PRO A 122 2.49 5.62 -2.04
CA PRO A 122 2.13 5.45 -0.65
C PRO A 122 2.95 6.39 0.24
N PRO A 123 2.38 6.87 1.35
CA PRO A 123 3.17 7.49 2.38
C PRO A 123 4.14 6.44 2.95
N GLY A 124 5.36 6.83 3.23
CA GLY A 124 6.30 5.92 3.87
C GLY A 124 7.45 5.45 2.97
N LEU A 125 7.54 5.88 1.72
CA LEU A 125 8.75 5.77 0.91
C LEU A 125 9.76 6.86 1.29
N PRO A 126 11.09 6.61 1.14
CA PRO A 126 12.08 7.67 1.27
C PRO A 126 11.75 8.84 0.34
N ASP A 127 11.66 10.05 0.90
CA ASP A 127 11.30 11.25 0.13
C ASP A 127 12.21 11.43 -1.10
N THR A 128 13.50 11.14 -0.95
CA THR A 128 14.48 11.21 -2.05
C THR A 128 14.11 10.27 -3.19
N LEU A 129 13.75 9.02 -2.90
CA LEU A 129 13.34 8.05 -3.91
C LEU A 129 11.99 8.42 -4.52
N ALA A 130 11.02 8.82 -3.69
CA ALA A 130 9.69 9.20 -4.17
C ALA A 130 9.76 10.40 -5.12
N VAL A 131 10.55 11.43 -4.77
CA VAL A 131 10.76 12.64 -5.60
C VAL A 131 11.52 12.29 -6.89
N GLU A 132 12.57 11.47 -6.81
CA GLU A 132 13.33 11.03 -7.99
C GLU A 132 12.43 10.23 -8.94
N ALA A 133 11.71 9.24 -8.42
CA ALA A 133 10.79 8.43 -9.23
C ALA A 133 9.70 9.27 -9.87
N ALA A 134 9.08 10.18 -9.13
CA ALA A 134 8.06 11.09 -9.65
C ALA A 134 8.61 12.01 -10.74
N SER A 135 9.81 12.57 -10.55
CA SER A 135 10.45 13.46 -11.52
C SER A 135 10.78 12.73 -12.82
N ARG A 136 11.37 11.54 -12.73
CA ARG A 136 11.73 10.74 -13.90
C ARG A 136 10.50 10.23 -14.63
N LEU A 137 9.51 9.73 -13.90
CA LEU A 137 8.26 9.27 -14.49
C LEU A 137 7.55 10.41 -15.24
N LYS A 138 7.51 11.62 -14.67
CA LYS A 138 6.95 12.79 -15.33
C LYS A 138 7.69 13.14 -16.62
N ALA A 139 9.02 13.07 -16.60
CA ALA A 139 9.84 13.35 -17.79
C ALA A 139 9.63 12.31 -18.90
N THR A 140 9.66 11.01 -18.55
CA THR A 140 9.45 9.91 -19.53
C THR A 140 8.03 9.94 -20.10
N ALA A 141 7.02 10.17 -19.28
CA ALA A 141 5.63 10.28 -19.70
C ALA A 141 5.40 11.49 -20.62
N ALA A 142 5.99 12.65 -20.29
CA ALA A 142 5.88 13.86 -21.13
C ALA A 142 6.48 13.66 -22.52
N ALA A 143 7.59 12.92 -22.64
CA ALA A 143 8.20 12.58 -23.92
C ALA A 143 7.29 11.71 -24.81
N ALA A 144 6.39 10.95 -24.21
CA ALA A 144 5.41 10.09 -24.88
C ALA A 144 4.00 10.72 -24.98
N ASP A 145 3.84 12.00 -24.66
CA ASP A 145 2.55 12.71 -24.59
C ASP A 145 1.52 12.05 -23.65
N VAL A 146 2.00 11.49 -22.52
CA VAL A 146 1.19 10.86 -21.47
C VAL A 146 1.06 11.78 -20.27
N GLU A 147 -0.15 11.95 -19.78
CA GLU A 147 -0.45 12.68 -18.54
C GLU A 147 -0.33 11.75 -17.32
N ILE A 148 0.37 12.20 -16.27
CA ILE A 148 0.40 11.48 -14.99
C ILE A 148 -0.69 11.98 -14.06
N ALA A 149 -1.53 11.08 -13.60
CA ALA A 149 -2.50 11.34 -12.54
C ALA A 149 -2.01 10.73 -11.22
N TRP A 150 -1.47 11.57 -10.36
CA TRP A 150 -1.04 11.14 -9.03
C TRP A 150 -2.24 10.85 -8.14
N MET A 151 -2.15 9.76 -7.40
CA MET A 151 -3.17 9.31 -6.48
C MET A 151 -2.57 9.11 -5.10
N GLU A 152 -3.21 9.69 -4.09
CA GLU A 152 -2.92 9.35 -2.70
C GLU A 152 -3.61 8.03 -2.34
N THR A 153 -2.92 7.19 -1.59
CA THR A 153 -3.48 5.95 -1.07
C THR A 153 -3.40 5.93 0.45
N PRO A 154 -4.39 5.32 1.11
CA PRO A 154 -4.17 4.82 2.46
C PRO A 154 -2.97 3.86 2.44
N LEU A 155 -2.24 3.79 3.55
CA LEU A 155 -1.18 2.80 3.76
C LEU A 155 -1.69 1.40 3.36
N ASP A 156 -0.88 0.62 2.65
CA ASP A 156 -1.09 -0.77 2.18
C ASP A 156 -2.13 -1.00 1.07
N ALA A 157 -2.66 0.03 0.45
CA ALA A 157 -3.66 -0.17 -0.59
C ALA A 157 -3.09 -0.14 -2.02
N GLU A 158 -1.79 0.15 -2.20
CA GLU A 158 -1.19 0.36 -3.54
C GLU A 158 -1.37 -0.84 -4.46
N PHE A 159 -0.98 -2.04 -4.02
CA PHE A 159 -1.11 -3.25 -4.84
C PHE A 159 -2.58 -3.64 -5.03
N SER A 160 -3.41 -3.43 -4.00
CA SER A 160 -4.86 -3.65 -4.12
C SER A 160 -5.49 -2.70 -5.12
N LEU A 161 -5.08 -1.42 -5.17
CA LEU A 161 -5.59 -0.44 -6.12
C LEU A 161 -5.20 -0.79 -7.55
N ILE A 162 -3.97 -1.29 -7.78
CA ILE A 162 -3.52 -1.73 -9.10
C ILE A 162 -4.28 -3.00 -9.51
N HIS A 163 -4.37 -3.99 -8.62
CA HIS A 163 -5.10 -5.23 -8.88
C HIS A 163 -6.61 -4.98 -9.15
N GLN A 164 -7.21 -3.99 -8.50
CA GLN A 164 -8.59 -3.56 -8.73
C GLN A 164 -8.74 -2.63 -9.94
N HIS A 165 -7.71 -2.42 -10.74
CA HIS A 165 -7.69 -1.48 -11.88
C HIS A 165 -8.05 -0.03 -11.51
N ARG A 166 -7.91 0.36 -10.26
CA ARG A 166 -8.12 1.73 -9.78
C ARG A 166 -6.90 2.62 -9.94
N ALA A 167 -5.72 2.02 -9.98
CA ALA A 167 -4.45 2.62 -10.39
C ALA A 167 -3.83 1.77 -11.50
N ASP A 168 -2.95 2.34 -12.27
CA ASP A 168 -2.24 1.68 -13.36
C ASP A 168 -0.86 1.21 -12.90
N ALA A 169 -0.24 2.00 -12.04
CA ALA A 169 1.07 1.73 -11.45
C ALA A 169 1.16 2.31 -10.04
N GLY A 170 2.18 1.92 -9.31
CA GLY A 170 2.48 2.49 -7.99
C GLY A 170 3.89 2.17 -7.52
N LEU A 171 4.38 3.00 -6.63
CA LEU A 171 5.55 2.69 -5.83
C LEU A 171 5.11 1.91 -4.60
N GLY A 172 5.94 1.00 -4.10
CA GLY A 172 5.59 0.22 -2.93
C GLY A 172 6.78 -0.57 -2.36
N TRP A 173 6.55 -1.26 -1.26
CA TRP A 173 7.53 -2.09 -0.60
C TRP A 173 7.34 -3.57 -0.96
N LEU A 174 8.39 -4.22 -1.46
CA LEU A 174 8.45 -5.67 -1.60
C LEU A 174 9.20 -6.25 -0.40
N MET A 175 8.50 -7.09 0.36
CA MET A 175 9.09 -7.81 1.50
C MET A 175 9.47 -9.26 1.14
N ALA A 176 8.85 -9.79 0.08
CA ALA A 176 9.19 -11.07 -0.54
C ALA A 176 9.58 -10.84 -1.99
N GLY A 177 10.17 -11.85 -2.64
CA GLY A 177 10.50 -11.75 -4.07
C GLY A 177 9.29 -11.41 -4.95
N PRO A 178 9.53 -11.01 -6.20
CA PRO A 178 8.47 -10.61 -7.14
C PRO A 178 7.41 -11.71 -7.40
N GLU A 179 7.75 -12.97 -7.13
CA GLU A 179 6.83 -14.11 -7.21
C GLU A 179 5.71 -14.10 -6.16
N ALA A 180 5.80 -13.26 -5.14
CA ALA A 180 4.77 -13.13 -4.11
C ALA A 180 3.62 -12.19 -4.50
N LEU A 181 3.74 -11.47 -5.62
CA LEU A 181 2.70 -10.57 -6.09
C LEU A 181 1.58 -11.33 -6.82
N PRO A 182 0.31 -10.92 -6.63
CA PRO A 182 -0.78 -11.50 -7.39
C PRO A 182 -0.64 -11.15 -8.88
N ALA A 183 -0.78 -12.15 -9.77
CA ALA A 183 -0.86 -11.89 -11.20
C ALA A 183 -2.18 -11.14 -11.55
N PRO A 184 -2.22 -10.24 -12.57
CA PRO A 184 -1.15 -9.92 -13.51
C PRO A 184 -0.41 -8.61 -13.14
N LEU A 185 0.48 -8.65 -12.17
CA LEU A 185 1.31 -7.49 -11.83
C LEU A 185 2.75 -7.71 -12.28
N ASP A 186 3.30 -6.70 -12.93
CA ASP A 186 4.72 -6.59 -13.23
C ASP A 186 5.41 -5.73 -12.17
N VAL A 187 6.68 -6.03 -11.89
CA VAL A 187 7.43 -5.35 -10.84
C VAL A 187 8.89 -5.16 -11.21
N MET A 188 9.43 -4.02 -10.82
CA MET A 188 10.87 -3.74 -10.88
C MET A 188 11.34 -3.13 -9.56
N GLY A 189 12.28 -3.80 -8.88
CA GLY A 189 12.94 -3.30 -7.68
C GLY A 189 13.83 -2.10 -8.02
N LEU A 190 13.67 -1.01 -7.27
CA LEU A 190 14.40 0.25 -7.49
C LEU A 190 15.61 0.37 -6.58
N ALA A 191 15.45 0.07 -5.30
CA ALA A 191 16.49 0.15 -4.29
C ALA A 191 16.16 -0.69 -3.07
N GLU A 192 17.19 -1.19 -2.38
CA GLU A 192 17.06 -1.86 -1.09
C GLU A 192 17.30 -0.89 0.05
N PHE A 193 16.50 -0.99 1.08
CA PHE A 193 16.60 -0.19 2.29
C PHE A 193 16.62 -1.07 3.53
N GLU A 194 17.36 -0.65 4.54
CA GLU A 194 17.36 -1.26 5.87
C GLU A 194 16.66 -0.36 6.87
N PRO A 195 15.98 -0.94 7.87
CA PRO A 195 15.51 -0.15 8.99
C PRO A 195 16.69 0.38 9.81
N ASP A 196 16.51 1.56 10.37
CA ASP A 196 17.42 2.03 11.42
C ASP A 196 17.00 1.44 12.77
N VAL A 197 17.95 0.86 13.49
CA VAL A 197 17.74 0.36 14.85
C VAL A 197 18.42 1.30 15.83
N TRP A 198 17.64 1.88 16.72
CA TRP A 198 18.11 2.74 17.78
C TRP A 198 18.06 2.01 19.10
N ILE A 199 19.17 1.97 19.82
CA ILE A 199 19.30 1.33 21.12
C ILE A 199 19.95 2.28 22.14
N PRO A 200 19.70 2.07 23.45
CA PRO A 200 20.39 2.84 24.47
C PRO A 200 21.91 2.67 24.37
N LEU A 201 22.66 3.75 24.60
CA LEU A 201 24.13 3.73 24.57
C LEU A 201 24.72 2.75 25.59
N SER A 202 23.99 2.44 26.65
CA SER A 202 24.36 1.44 27.66
C SER A 202 24.32 0.00 27.16
N HIS A 203 23.62 -0.29 26.07
CA HIS A 203 23.51 -1.64 25.51
C HIS A 203 24.85 -2.09 24.89
N ALA A 204 25.21 -3.37 25.06
CA ALA A 204 26.50 -3.90 24.58
C ALA A 204 26.70 -3.75 23.05
N ALA A 205 25.64 -3.87 22.27
CA ALA A 205 25.63 -3.68 20.80
C ALA A 205 26.00 -2.23 20.39
N ALA A 206 25.79 -1.23 21.28
CA ALA A 206 26.12 0.16 20.99
C ALA A 206 27.62 0.36 20.71
N ARG A 207 28.47 -0.37 21.44
CA ARG A 207 29.93 -0.33 21.27
C ARG A 207 30.37 -1.02 19.98
N ARG A 208 29.68 -2.11 19.59
CA ARG A 208 30.00 -2.84 18.36
C ARG A 208 29.48 -2.12 17.10
N GLY A 209 28.45 -1.31 17.24
CA GLY A 209 27.75 -0.68 16.11
C GLY A 209 26.84 -1.62 15.34
N THR A 210 26.75 -2.89 15.78
CA THR A 210 25.90 -3.92 15.16
C THR A 210 25.10 -4.67 16.21
N ILE A 211 23.93 -5.18 15.83
CA ILE A 211 23.07 -6.03 16.64
C ILE A 211 22.60 -7.22 15.80
N SER A 212 22.64 -8.42 16.37
CA SER A 212 22.09 -9.61 15.72
C SER A 212 20.57 -9.68 15.88
N VAL A 213 19.89 -10.46 14.99
CA VAL A 213 18.45 -10.76 15.12
C VAL A 213 18.13 -11.38 16.47
N ALA A 214 18.99 -12.27 16.95
CA ALA A 214 18.79 -12.94 18.24
C ALA A 214 18.91 -12.00 19.45
N GLU A 215 19.77 -11.00 19.39
CA GLU A 215 19.87 -9.98 20.43
C GLU A 215 18.68 -9.03 20.36
N LEU A 216 18.28 -8.62 19.15
CA LEU A 216 17.15 -7.70 18.96
C LEU A 216 15.83 -8.33 19.42
N ALA A 217 15.63 -9.62 19.13
CA ALA A 217 14.40 -10.34 19.53
C ALA A 217 14.27 -10.56 21.06
N ARG A 218 15.36 -10.35 21.83
CA ARG A 218 15.35 -10.52 23.31
C ARG A 218 15.12 -9.25 24.09
N ILE A 219 15.01 -8.14 23.43
CA ILE A 219 14.71 -6.84 24.04
C ILE A 219 13.36 -6.32 23.55
N ASP A 220 12.78 -5.38 24.27
CA ASP A 220 11.57 -4.71 23.77
C ASP A 220 11.88 -3.89 22.53
N VAL A 221 11.09 -4.03 21.47
CA VAL A 221 11.29 -3.30 20.22
C VAL A 221 10.05 -2.51 19.88
N ILE A 222 10.17 -1.19 19.92
CA ILE A 222 9.11 -0.28 19.49
C ILE A 222 9.15 -0.17 17.97
N TYR A 223 8.04 -0.55 17.32
CA TYR A 223 7.79 -0.31 15.90
C TYR A 223 6.34 0.08 15.70
N GLY A 224 6.03 0.83 14.64
CA GLY A 224 4.70 1.39 14.36
C GLY A 224 3.57 0.37 14.44
N PRO A 225 2.31 0.83 14.57
CA PRO A 225 1.19 -0.10 14.66
C PRO A 225 1.07 -0.88 13.35
N ARG A 226 0.82 -2.20 13.45
CA ARG A 226 0.68 -3.12 12.30
C ARG A 226 -0.20 -2.54 11.17
N ARG A 227 -1.27 -1.81 11.52
CA ARG A 227 -2.18 -1.19 10.55
C ARG A 227 -1.57 -0.07 9.70
N ALA A 228 -0.39 0.44 10.07
CA ALA A 228 0.28 1.48 9.30
C ALA A 228 1.03 0.90 8.10
N GLU A 229 1.72 -0.23 8.29
CA GLU A 229 2.52 -0.91 7.28
C GLU A 229 2.46 -2.43 7.52
N PRO A 230 1.30 -3.11 7.31
CA PRO A 230 1.14 -4.51 7.70
C PRO A 230 2.12 -5.44 6.99
N GLY A 231 2.42 -5.21 5.73
CA GLY A 231 3.38 -6.01 4.97
C GLY A 231 4.77 -6.02 5.60
N ILE A 232 5.31 -4.85 5.90
CA ILE A 232 6.61 -4.69 6.57
C ILE A 232 6.55 -5.24 7.99
N TYR A 233 5.51 -4.88 8.74
CA TYR A 233 5.33 -5.32 10.12
C TYR A 233 5.32 -6.85 10.23
N ASP A 234 4.52 -7.52 9.40
CA ASP A 234 4.39 -8.97 9.43
C ASP A 234 5.67 -9.67 8.99
N ALA A 235 6.32 -9.19 7.94
CA ALA A 235 7.58 -9.75 7.47
C ALA A 235 8.70 -9.61 8.51
N TRP A 236 8.87 -8.44 9.10
CA TRP A 236 9.88 -8.24 10.15
C TRP A 236 9.56 -9.01 11.43
N THR A 237 8.28 -9.09 11.81
CA THR A 237 7.85 -9.95 12.92
C THR A 237 8.24 -11.41 12.65
N GLN A 238 8.03 -11.91 11.45
CA GLN A 238 8.36 -13.28 11.08
C GLN A 238 9.87 -13.52 11.17
N VAL A 239 10.70 -12.59 10.70
CA VAL A 239 12.16 -12.70 10.83
C VAL A 239 12.59 -12.74 12.29
N LEU A 240 12.07 -11.84 13.14
CA LEU A 240 12.42 -11.81 14.57
C LEU A 240 11.91 -13.04 15.31
N ARG A 241 10.77 -13.61 14.91
CA ARG A 241 10.26 -14.89 15.45
C ARG A 241 11.10 -16.11 15.10
N THR A 242 12.02 -16.03 14.17
CA THR A 242 13.01 -17.11 13.96
C THR A 242 13.97 -17.25 15.16
N ALA A 243 14.19 -16.18 15.90
CA ALA A 243 15.05 -16.15 17.08
C ALA A 243 14.26 -16.25 18.40
N ASP A 244 13.07 -15.66 18.46
CA ASP A 244 12.10 -15.79 19.56
C ASP A 244 10.69 -16.02 19.03
N PRO A 245 10.12 -17.24 19.12
CA PRO A 245 8.78 -17.54 18.60
C PRO A 245 7.65 -16.71 19.19
N HIS A 246 7.86 -16.10 20.36
CA HIS A 246 6.87 -15.26 21.05
C HIS A 246 7.11 -13.75 20.80
N PHE A 247 8.05 -13.40 19.94
CA PHE A 247 8.36 -11.99 19.67
C PHE A 247 7.13 -11.24 19.14
N GLU A 248 6.90 -10.07 19.71
CA GLU A 248 5.92 -9.08 19.25
C GLU A 248 6.51 -7.68 19.40
N PHE A 249 6.22 -6.80 18.44
CA PHE A 249 6.57 -5.39 18.56
C PHE A 249 5.72 -4.69 19.62
N SER A 250 6.34 -3.79 20.36
CA SER A 250 5.65 -2.87 21.24
C SER A 250 5.08 -1.70 20.45
N ASP A 251 3.80 -1.36 20.68
CA ASP A 251 3.17 -0.21 20.06
C ASP A 251 3.87 1.11 20.49
N PRO A 252 4.15 2.01 19.54
CA PRO A 252 4.73 3.30 19.89
C PRO A 252 3.75 4.14 20.71
N PRO A 253 4.21 4.79 21.80
CA PRO A 253 3.36 5.66 22.61
C PRO A 253 2.81 6.85 21.82
N LEU A 254 3.56 7.34 20.82
CA LEU A 254 3.13 8.38 19.88
C LEU A 254 3.47 8.01 18.44
N ARG A 255 2.43 7.81 17.63
CA ARG A 255 2.48 7.19 16.30
C ARG A 255 3.33 7.88 15.23
N ARG A 256 3.74 9.14 15.42
CA ARG A 256 4.44 9.94 14.39
C ARG A 256 5.65 10.70 14.90
N SER A 257 6.10 10.44 16.12
CA SER A 257 7.24 11.15 16.68
C SER A 257 8.38 10.19 17.03
N LEU A 258 9.35 10.10 16.13
CA LEU A 258 10.59 9.35 16.40
C LEU A 258 11.23 9.84 17.70
N GLN A 259 11.36 11.14 17.91
CA GLN A 259 11.99 11.70 19.09
C GLN A 259 11.28 11.26 20.39
N MET A 260 9.94 11.22 20.40
CA MET A 260 9.20 10.75 21.55
C MET A 260 9.37 9.25 21.80
N ASN A 261 9.39 8.45 20.72
CA ASN A 261 9.64 7.01 20.84
C ASN A 261 11.07 6.73 21.35
N LEU A 262 12.06 7.49 20.88
CA LEU A 262 13.43 7.40 21.39
C LEU A 262 13.51 7.83 22.86
N ALA A 263 12.84 8.92 23.25
CA ALA A 263 12.79 9.35 24.66
C ALA A 263 12.13 8.29 25.54
N PHE A 264 11.04 7.68 25.08
CA PHE A 264 10.37 6.61 25.80
C PHE A 264 11.29 5.39 25.94
N ALA A 265 11.91 4.93 24.86
CA ALA A 265 12.85 3.80 24.89
C ALA A 265 14.06 4.08 25.80
N ALA A 266 14.60 5.30 25.77
CA ALA A 266 15.75 5.69 26.58
C ALA A 266 15.45 5.72 28.08
N THR A 267 14.17 5.92 28.46
CA THR A 267 13.74 5.98 29.87
C THR A 267 13.04 4.70 30.36
N ALA A 268 12.96 3.67 29.51
CA ALA A 268 12.31 2.41 29.86
C ALA A 268 13.14 1.62 30.91
N ASP A 269 12.45 0.90 31.78
CA ASP A 269 13.07 0.06 32.83
C ASP A 269 13.82 -1.16 32.24
N ARG A 270 13.48 -1.54 31.01
CA ARG A 270 14.10 -2.63 30.27
C ARG A 270 14.82 -2.10 29.03
N PRO A 271 15.88 -2.78 28.55
CA PRO A 271 16.50 -2.42 27.28
C PRO A 271 15.45 -2.41 26.17
N THR A 272 15.19 -1.24 25.60
CA THR A 272 14.17 -1.04 24.60
C THR A 272 14.82 -0.43 23.36
N ALA A 273 14.62 -1.06 22.20
CA ALA A 273 15.02 -0.55 20.89
C ALA A 273 13.86 0.21 20.23
N VAL A 274 14.22 1.11 19.33
CA VAL A 274 13.24 1.71 18.39
C VAL A 274 13.66 1.32 16.98
N LEU A 275 12.79 0.62 16.29
CA LEU A 275 12.93 0.31 14.89
C LEU A 275 12.19 1.37 14.08
N THR A 276 12.86 1.93 13.07
CA THR A 276 12.24 2.91 12.19
C THR A 276 12.14 2.33 10.80
N GLY A 277 11.05 2.65 10.10
CA GLY A 277 10.97 2.35 8.67
C GLY A 277 12.13 3.00 7.93
N PRO A 278 12.44 2.56 6.71
CA PRO A 278 13.55 3.07 5.91
C PRO A 278 13.44 4.55 5.56
N ASN A 279 12.37 5.21 6.00
CA ASN A 279 11.95 6.55 5.58
C ASN A 279 12.30 7.69 6.51
N VAL A 280 12.74 7.41 7.72
CA VAL A 280 12.62 8.42 8.77
C VAL A 280 13.71 9.47 8.71
N ILE A 281 14.82 9.24 8.01
CA ILE A 281 15.88 10.25 7.94
C ILE A 281 16.64 10.14 6.60
N ALA A 282 16.08 10.66 5.54
CA ALA A 282 16.86 10.99 4.34
C ALA A 282 17.54 12.34 4.59
N GLY A 283 18.80 12.34 4.93
CA GLY A 283 19.61 13.51 5.23
C GLY A 283 20.40 13.29 6.48
N SER A 284 21.72 13.44 6.42
CA SER A 284 22.73 13.31 7.50
C SER A 284 22.21 12.57 8.74
N ARG A 285 22.15 11.25 8.66
CA ARG A 285 21.66 10.37 9.75
C ARG A 285 22.61 10.53 10.95
N PRO A 286 22.22 11.21 12.03
CA PRO A 286 23.06 11.28 13.20
C PRO A 286 23.30 9.87 13.73
N ARG A 287 24.55 9.52 13.99
CA ARG A 287 24.87 8.23 14.62
C ARG A 287 24.42 8.18 16.08
N LEU A 288 24.26 9.34 16.69
CA LEU A 288 23.91 9.53 18.09
C LEU A 288 22.85 10.62 18.20
N ILE A 289 21.78 10.36 18.91
CA ILE A 289 20.76 11.36 19.29
C ILE A 289 20.85 11.53 20.80
N SER A 290 21.17 12.76 21.22
CA SER A 290 21.09 13.17 22.61
C SER A 290 19.72 13.77 22.88
N LEU A 291 18.97 13.17 23.78
CA LEU A 291 17.65 13.68 24.19
C LEU A 291 17.81 14.84 25.18
N PRO A 292 16.87 15.82 25.18
CA PRO A 292 16.94 16.95 26.12
C PRO A 292 17.04 16.45 27.55
N ARG A 293 17.96 17.00 28.31
CA ARG A 293 18.31 16.57 29.65
C ARG A 293 17.17 16.85 30.66
N SER A 294 16.51 15.80 31.08
CA SER A 294 15.91 15.77 32.43
C SER A 294 16.74 14.82 33.28
N ALA A 295 17.53 15.33 34.23
CA ALA A 295 18.26 14.68 35.30
C ALA A 295 19.16 13.43 35.01
N VAL A 296 18.92 12.70 33.90
CA VAL A 296 19.74 11.55 33.46
C VAL A 296 20.00 11.69 31.95
N SER A 297 21.28 11.59 31.55
CA SER A 297 21.66 11.64 30.13
C SER A 297 21.30 10.31 29.46
N HIS A 298 20.18 10.29 28.78
CA HIS A 298 19.75 9.13 27.99
C HIS A 298 20.14 9.36 26.53
N GLU A 299 21.14 8.63 26.06
CA GLU A 299 21.60 8.70 24.70
C GLU A 299 21.18 7.43 23.94
N MET A 300 20.60 7.63 22.76
CA MET A 300 20.25 6.55 21.84
C MET A 300 21.26 6.55 20.68
N VAL A 301 21.77 5.39 20.34
CA VAL A 301 22.72 5.21 19.26
C VAL A 301 22.12 4.32 18.18
N ARG A 302 22.38 4.68 16.93
CA ARG A 302 21.99 3.86 15.78
C ARG A 302 22.99 2.72 15.59
N VAL A 303 22.45 1.51 15.42
CA VAL A 303 23.22 0.30 15.09
C VAL A 303 22.66 -0.34 13.82
N ILE A 304 23.45 -1.19 13.19
CA ILE A 304 23.08 -1.94 11.98
C ILE A 304 22.74 -3.38 12.38
N ILE A 305 21.72 -3.96 11.75
CA ILE A 305 21.39 -5.38 11.94
C ILE A 305 22.35 -6.22 11.10
N GLU A 306 22.98 -7.21 11.74
CA GLU A 306 23.89 -8.13 11.07
C GLU A 306 23.18 -8.91 9.95
N HIS A 307 23.86 -9.08 8.81
CA HIS A 307 23.36 -9.81 7.63
C HIS A 307 22.13 -9.24 6.92
N ARG A 308 21.67 -8.04 7.29
CA ARG A 308 20.55 -7.32 6.63
C ARG A 308 19.23 -8.08 6.48
N PRO A 309 18.78 -8.89 7.47
CA PRO A 309 17.62 -9.75 7.32
C PRO A 309 16.28 -9.01 7.28
N LEU A 310 16.27 -7.73 7.64
CA LEU A 310 15.08 -6.85 7.61
C LEU A 310 15.11 -5.88 6.42
N ALA A 311 15.96 -6.11 5.42
CA ALA A 311 15.99 -5.27 4.24
C ALA A 311 14.65 -5.36 3.49
N ALA A 312 14.20 -4.21 3.00
CA ALA A 312 12.99 -4.05 2.19
C ALA A 312 13.36 -3.45 0.84
N THR A 313 12.76 -3.94 -0.23
CA THR A 313 12.98 -3.41 -1.58
C THR A 313 11.87 -2.44 -1.93
N ALA A 314 12.22 -1.18 -2.16
CA ALA A 314 11.31 -0.25 -2.82
C ALA A 314 11.19 -0.60 -4.30
N ALA A 315 9.99 -0.68 -4.82
CA ALA A 315 9.73 -1.13 -6.18
C ALA A 315 8.70 -0.26 -6.89
N LEU A 316 8.79 -0.23 -8.21
CA LEU A 316 7.73 0.22 -9.10
C LEU A 316 6.95 -1.02 -9.55
N VAL A 317 5.63 -0.98 -9.35
CA VAL A 317 4.70 -2.07 -9.68
C VAL A 317 3.63 -1.54 -10.59
N TRP A 318 3.22 -2.33 -11.59
CA TRP A 318 2.16 -1.93 -12.51
C TRP A 318 1.34 -3.12 -12.98
N SER A 319 0.16 -2.83 -13.56
CA SER A 319 -0.69 -3.85 -14.16
C SER A 319 -0.06 -4.39 -15.45
N GLY A 320 0.07 -5.71 -15.57
CA GLY A 320 0.53 -6.38 -16.78
C GLY A 320 -0.40 -6.21 -17.99
N ASP A 321 -1.64 -5.78 -17.76
CA ASP A 321 -2.64 -5.55 -18.80
C ASP A 321 -2.55 -4.15 -19.43
N LEU A 322 -1.60 -3.31 -18.99
CA LEU A 322 -1.43 -1.97 -19.55
C LEU A 322 -1.03 -2.00 -21.04
N PRO A 323 -1.40 -0.96 -21.81
CA PRO A 323 -0.85 -0.76 -23.14
C PRO A 323 0.68 -0.76 -23.14
N ARG A 324 1.30 -1.36 -24.15
CA ARG A 324 2.77 -1.48 -24.26
C ARG A 324 3.50 -0.15 -24.07
N THR A 325 2.93 0.94 -24.59
CA THR A 325 3.50 2.30 -24.44
C THR A 325 3.61 2.69 -22.96
N LEU A 326 2.59 2.41 -22.14
CA LEU A 326 2.61 2.73 -20.72
C LEU A 326 3.56 1.81 -19.95
N GLN A 327 3.59 0.51 -20.28
CA GLN A 327 4.57 -0.41 -19.70
C GLN A 327 6.00 0.03 -20.00
N GLN A 328 6.27 0.48 -21.23
CA GLN A 328 7.60 0.96 -21.61
C GLN A 328 8.01 2.21 -20.81
N ILE A 329 7.10 3.17 -20.63
CA ILE A 329 7.34 4.36 -19.80
C ILE A 329 7.74 3.96 -18.36
N LEU A 330 7.03 3.00 -17.76
CA LEU A 330 7.31 2.53 -16.42
C LEU A 330 8.65 1.79 -16.34
N PHE A 331 8.93 0.95 -17.33
CA PHE A 331 10.19 0.24 -17.44
C PHE A 331 11.37 1.20 -17.58
N ASP A 332 11.32 2.13 -18.54
CA ASP A 332 12.38 3.12 -18.77
C ASP A 332 12.60 4.02 -17.54
N THR A 333 11.51 4.37 -16.84
CA THR A 333 11.58 5.10 -15.57
C THR A 333 12.36 4.30 -14.54
N ALA A 334 12.01 3.04 -14.32
CA ALA A 334 12.69 2.19 -13.36
C ALA A 334 14.15 1.95 -13.71
N GLU A 335 14.47 1.65 -14.99
CA GLU A 335 15.86 1.50 -15.45
C GLU A 335 16.69 2.78 -15.20
N SER A 336 16.09 3.95 -15.46
CA SER A 336 16.77 5.22 -15.23
C SER A 336 17.11 5.49 -13.75
N ILE A 337 16.32 4.95 -12.81
CA ILE A 337 16.57 5.04 -11.36
C ILE A 337 17.66 4.06 -10.95
N ILE A 338 17.61 2.82 -11.45
CA ILE A 338 18.56 1.75 -11.10
C ILE A 338 19.96 2.03 -11.69
N SER A 339 20.01 2.53 -12.92
CA SER A 339 21.25 2.82 -13.65
C SER A 339 21.25 4.29 -14.09
N PRO A 340 21.46 5.23 -13.18
CA PRO A 340 21.44 6.64 -13.52
C PRO A 340 22.61 6.97 -14.43
N ASP A 341 22.33 7.67 -15.54
CA ASP A 341 23.35 8.20 -16.45
C ASP A 341 24.29 9.13 -15.68
N PRO A 342 25.61 8.89 -15.68
CA PRO A 342 26.59 9.74 -15.01
C PRO A 342 26.62 11.19 -15.53
N ALA A 343 26.05 11.45 -16.72
CA ALA A 343 25.97 12.78 -17.33
C ALA A 343 24.75 13.60 -16.86
N CYS A 344 23.88 13.07 -16.01
CA CYS A 344 22.67 13.78 -15.55
C CYS A 344 23.02 14.88 -14.53
N PRO A 345 22.74 16.19 -14.78
CA PRO A 345 23.15 17.30 -13.93
C PRO A 345 22.52 17.33 -12.52
N ALA A 346 21.46 16.55 -12.28
CA ALA A 346 20.80 16.48 -10.98
C ALA A 346 21.67 15.89 -9.83
N ARG A 347 22.76 15.20 -10.15
CA ARG A 347 23.67 14.59 -9.17
C ARG A 347 24.84 15.47 -8.72
N GLN A 348 25.03 16.64 -9.30
CA GLN A 348 26.14 17.51 -8.87
C GLN A 348 25.92 18.17 -7.51
N ALA A 349 24.74 17.97 -6.90
CA ALA A 349 24.37 18.57 -5.62
C ALA A 349 24.53 17.65 -4.38
N GLU A 350 24.73 16.32 -4.54
CA GLU A 350 24.83 15.41 -3.37
C GLU A 350 25.91 14.33 -3.54
N PRO A 351 27.12 14.52 -2.96
CA PRO A 351 28.18 13.50 -2.99
C PRO A 351 27.92 12.27 -2.10
N GLU A 352 26.86 12.27 -1.27
CA GLU A 352 26.59 11.18 -0.32
C GLU A 352 25.80 9.98 -0.88
N LEU A 353 25.11 10.13 -2.00
CA LEU A 353 24.39 9.02 -2.66
C LEU A 353 25.33 8.01 -3.35
N GLN A 354 26.56 8.40 -3.66
CA GLN A 354 27.56 7.50 -4.27
C GLN A 354 28.07 6.40 -3.34
N ALA A 355 27.99 6.59 -2.02
CA ALA A 355 28.44 5.59 -1.06
C ALA A 355 27.41 4.44 -0.89
N LEU A 356 26.16 4.62 -1.30
CA LEU A 356 25.10 3.62 -1.20
C LEU A 356 24.97 2.74 -2.46
N SER A 357 25.55 3.16 -3.60
CA SER A 357 25.43 2.43 -4.86
C SER A 357 26.44 1.29 -5.07
N LEU A 358 27.38 1.07 -4.14
CA LEU A 358 28.49 0.15 -4.33
C LEU A 358 28.26 -1.31 -3.93
N SER A 359 27.05 -1.73 -3.53
CA SER A 359 26.80 -3.13 -3.14
C SER A 359 25.58 -3.79 -3.79
N VAL A 360 24.98 -3.18 -4.80
CA VAL A 360 23.86 -3.83 -5.51
C VAL A 360 24.41 -4.55 -6.74
N THR A 361 24.64 -5.84 -6.61
CA THR A 361 24.76 -6.73 -7.77
C THR A 361 23.39 -6.86 -8.41
N PRO A 362 23.16 -6.39 -9.64
CA PRO A 362 21.85 -6.50 -10.27
C PRO A 362 21.60 -7.97 -10.64
N ARG A 363 20.86 -8.68 -9.82
CA ARG A 363 20.18 -9.90 -10.26
C ARG A 363 18.92 -9.50 -11.02
N ALA A 364 19.09 -8.86 -12.15
CA ALA A 364 18.07 -8.73 -13.15
C ALA A 364 17.81 -10.12 -13.78
N ARG A 365 16.85 -10.87 -13.25
CA ARG A 365 16.24 -11.92 -14.06
C ARG A 365 15.30 -11.24 -15.03
N ARG A 366 15.82 -11.04 -16.25
CA ARG A 366 15.02 -10.67 -17.43
C ARG A 366 14.06 -11.84 -17.71
N CYS A 367 12.80 -11.74 -17.34
CA CYS A 367 11.76 -12.42 -18.08
C CYS A 367 11.58 -11.65 -19.39
N ARG A 368 12.35 -12.00 -20.42
CA ARG A 368 12.02 -11.61 -21.79
C ARG A 368 10.81 -12.44 -22.20
N PRO A 369 9.69 -11.84 -22.62
CA PRO A 369 8.74 -12.60 -23.41
C PRO A 369 9.45 -12.97 -24.70
N ALA A 370 9.43 -14.28 -25.04
CA ALA A 370 9.90 -14.77 -26.33
C ALA A 370 9.03 -14.14 -27.42
N PHE A 371 9.66 -13.32 -28.24
CA PHE A 371 9.07 -12.84 -29.48
C PHE A 371 9.36 -13.86 -30.57
N THR A 372 8.34 -14.52 -31.05
CA THR A 372 8.18 -15.00 -32.43
C THR A 372 6.93 -14.38 -33.03
#